data_d3139ca8f4c23833fb71793e3abe0397
#
_entry.id   d3139ca8f4c23833fb71793e3abe0397
#
_cell.length_a   1.000
_cell.length_b   1.000
_cell.length_c   1.000
_cell.angle_alpha   90.00
_cell.angle_beta   90.00
_cell.angle_gamma   90.00
#
_symmetry.space_group_name_H-M   'P 1'
#
loop_
_entity.id
_entity.type
_entity.pdbx_description
1 polymer ?
#
loop_
_entity_poly.entity_id
_entity_poly.type
_entity_poly.pdbx_seq_one_letter_code
_entity_poly.pdbx_strand_id
1 'polypeptide(L)'
;MSEGDIFIHEYDEADLENGMVIVGFPSVGLVSSIASNFIVRTMKLARRAAIISKHFPPFTIIHEGIPSPPVRIYAGQRDCDNKGERCEKLAVITCEFMPQPDLIKELSNDILGWCKKKGIATILTLEGINIGNESETTVFGVGTTERTREMLKTYGVKDLREGMVTGISGLLLSEGERYQMDVICLLGSARTDVPDARGAA
;
A
#
# COMPACT_ATOMS: atom_id res chain seq x y z
N MET A 1 7.98 9.34 27.79
CA MET A 1 7.11 9.17 26.62
C MET A 1 6.99 7.67 26.42
N SER A 2 5.81 7.09 26.60
CA SER A 2 5.59 5.69 26.21
C SER A 2 5.73 5.65 24.69
N GLU A 3 6.80 5.05 24.17
CA GLU A 3 6.87 4.67 22.79
C GLU A 3 5.64 3.80 22.50
N GLY A 4 4.85 4.15 21.49
CA GLY A 4 3.77 3.29 21.03
C GLY A 4 4.33 1.91 20.67
N ASP A 5 3.49 0.89 20.73
CA ASP A 5 3.92 -0.48 20.44
C ASP A 5 4.37 -0.65 18.97
N ILE A 6 4.04 0.31 18.10
CA ILE A 6 4.43 0.39 16.70
C ILE A 6 5.11 1.73 16.45
N PHE A 7 6.19 1.77 15.71
CA PHE A 7 6.85 3.01 15.29
C PHE A 7 7.51 2.89 13.92
N ILE A 8 7.63 4.01 13.23
CA ILE A 8 8.31 4.09 11.93
C ILE A 8 9.72 4.61 12.16
N HIS A 9 10.70 3.76 11.86
CA HIS A 9 12.13 4.10 11.90
C HIS A 9 12.59 4.53 10.51
N GLU A 10 12.95 5.78 10.37
CA GLU A 10 13.47 6.33 9.11
C GLU A 10 15.00 6.20 9.10
N TYR A 11 15.56 5.60 8.05
CA TYR A 11 17.01 5.48 7.82
C TYR A 11 17.55 6.73 7.11
N ASP A 12 16.77 7.21 6.13
CA ASP A 12 17.08 8.40 5.34
C ASP A 12 15.82 9.23 5.12
N GLU A 13 16.03 10.54 4.98
CA GLU A 13 14.93 11.43 4.59
C GLU A 13 14.50 11.17 3.14
N ALA A 14 13.18 11.19 2.93
CA ALA A 14 12.57 11.21 1.62
C ALA A 14 11.57 12.36 1.56
N ASP A 15 11.69 13.19 0.55
CA ASP A 15 10.69 14.20 0.26
C ASP A 15 9.50 13.53 -0.44
N LEU A 16 8.37 13.46 0.28
CA LEU A 16 7.13 12.83 -0.18
C LEU A 16 5.97 13.81 -0.21
N GLU A 17 6.22 15.09 -0.01
CA GLU A 17 5.19 16.12 -0.02
C GLU A 17 4.45 16.15 -1.37
N ASN A 18 3.12 16.10 -1.32
CA ASN A 18 2.22 15.94 -2.48
C ASN A 18 2.43 14.65 -3.30
N GLY A 19 3.14 13.67 -2.74
CA GLY A 19 3.37 12.37 -3.35
C GLY A 19 2.25 11.36 -3.10
N MET A 20 2.50 10.13 -3.54
CA MET A 20 1.62 8.98 -3.34
C MET A 20 2.33 7.92 -2.49
N VAL A 21 1.56 7.21 -1.66
CA VAL A 21 2.03 5.97 -1.04
C VAL A 21 1.20 4.78 -1.50
N ILE A 22 1.86 3.69 -1.87
CA ILE A 22 1.23 2.41 -2.14
C ILE A 22 1.40 1.52 -0.90
N VAL A 23 0.31 0.93 -0.42
CA VAL A 23 0.31 0.06 0.75
C VAL A 23 0.03 -1.37 0.32
N GLY A 24 1.05 -2.23 0.43
CA GLY A 24 1.06 -3.61 -0.02
C GLY A 24 1.22 -4.59 1.15
N PHE A 25 0.11 -4.96 1.80
CA PHE A 25 0.07 -6.05 2.77
C PHE A 25 -0.43 -7.34 2.12
N PRO A 26 -0.06 -8.53 2.63
CA PRO A 26 -0.54 -9.78 2.07
C PRO A 26 -2.08 -9.83 1.96
N SER A 27 -2.57 -10.25 0.82
CA SER A 27 -3.99 -10.30 0.48
C SER A 27 -4.32 -11.58 -0.28
N VAL A 28 -5.57 -11.77 -0.68
CA VAL A 28 -6.01 -12.91 -1.49
C VAL A 28 -5.12 -13.04 -2.73
N GLY A 29 -4.64 -14.24 -3.01
CA GLY A 29 -3.73 -14.52 -4.13
C GLY A 29 -2.39 -13.81 -4.05
N LEU A 30 -2.01 -13.25 -2.89
CA LEU A 30 -0.81 -12.41 -2.71
C LEU A 30 -0.69 -11.25 -3.71
N VAL A 31 -1.81 -10.82 -4.31
CA VAL A 31 -1.88 -9.77 -5.34
C VAL A 31 -1.15 -8.51 -4.88
N SER A 32 -1.48 -8.03 -3.69
CA SER A 32 -0.89 -6.83 -3.11
C SER A 32 0.63 -6.94 -2.93
N SER A 33 1.11 -8.08 -2.38
CA SER A 33 2.54 -8.33 -2.18
C SER A 33 3.30 -8.43 -3.50
N ILE A 34 2.73 -9.10 -4.51
CA ILE A 34 3.36 -9.23 -5.82
C ILE A 34 3.46 -7.87 -6.50
N ALA A 35 2.34 -7.12 -6.58
CA ALA A 35 2.29 -5.83 -7.24
C ALA A 35 3.21 -4.80 -6.56
N SER A 36 3.17 -4.68 -5.23
CA SER A 36 4.01 -3.74 -4.50
C SER A 36 5.50 -4.05 -4.65
N ASN A 37 5.92 -5.32 -4.56
CA ASN A 37 7.31 -5.70 -4.78
C ASN A 37 7.75 -5.49 -6.24
N PHE A 38 6.86 -5.72 -7.21
CA PHE A 38 7.13 -5.43 -8.62
C PHE A 38 7.40 -3.94 -8.84
N ILE A 39 6.56 -3.07 -8.28
CA ILE A 39 6.72 -1.61 -8.36
C ILE A 39 8.05 -1.17 -7.75
N VAL A 40 8.38 -1.66 -6.53
CA VAL A 40 9.66 -1.35 -5.87
C VAL A 40 10.85 -1.68 -6.76
N ARG A 41 10.85 -2.87 -7.39
CA ARG A 41 11.95 -3.32 -8.25
C ARG A 41 12.01 -2.55 -9.56
N THR A 42 10.88 -2.39 -10.24
CA THR A 42 10.80 -1.73 -11.56
C THR A 42 11.19 -0.26 -11.47
N MET A 43 10.75 0.42 -10.41
CA MET A 43 11.07 1.82 -10.17
C MET A 43 12.37 2.03 -9.41
N LYS A 44 13.08 0.93 -9.05
CA LYS A 44 14.35 0.97 -8.31
C LYS A 44 14.29 1.82 -7.04
N LEU A 45 13.16 1.73 -6.31
CA LEU A 45 12.97 2.50 -5.10
C LEU A 45 13.95 2.04 -4.01
N ALA A 46 14.56 3.00 -3.32
CA ALA A 46 15.46 2.70 -2.21
C ALA A 46 14.68 2.52 -0.91
N ARG A 47 15.13 1.59 -0.05
CA ARG A 47 14.57 1.45 1.31
C ARG A 47 14.93 2.67 2.13
N ARG A 48 13.93 3.41 2.59
CA ARG A 48 14.10 4.65 3.37
C ARG A 48 13.67 4.54 4.82
N ALA A 49 12.74 3.61 5.11
CA ALA A 49 12.24 3.40 6.47
C ALA A 49 11.78 1.96 6.69
N ALA A 50 11.47 1.65 7.94
CA ALA A 50 10.80 0.41 8.34
C ALA A 50 9.76 0.70 9.41
N ILE A 51 8.70 -0.11 9.44
CA ILE A 51 7.76 -0.14 10.55
C ILE A 51 8.19 -1.27 11.48
N ILE A 52 8.32 -0.96 12.75
CA ILE A 52 8.84 -1.87 13.78
C ILE A 52 7.82 -1.99 14.89
N SER A 53 7.61 -3.21 15.39
CA SER A 53 6.81 -3.49 16.57
C SER A 53 7.33 -4.73 17.29
N LYS A 54 7.22 -4.74 18.61
CA LYS A 54 7.48 -5.92 19.46
C LYS A 54 6.49 -7.07 19.19
N HIS A 55 5.35 -6.77 18.57
CA HIS A 55 4.30 -7.72 18.26
C HIS A 55 4.44 -8.35 16.85
N PHE A 56 5.43 -7.90 16.07
CA PHE A 56 5.67 -8.49 14.75
C PHE A 56 6.38 -9.85 14.89
N PRO A 57 6.14 -10.78 13.95
CA PRO A 57 6.82 -12.06 13.94
C PRO A 57 8.35 -11.89 13.92
N PRO A 58 9.10 -12.67 14.71
CA PRO A 58 10.56 -12.49 14.86
C PRO A 58 11.34 -13.14 13.71
N PHE A 59 11.26 -12.57 12.51
CA PHE A 59 12.05 -12.99 11.36
C PHE A 59 12.64 -11.80 10.60
N THR A 60 13.63 -12.08 9.79
CA THR A 60 14.33 -11.11 8.95
C THR A 60 14.29 -11.56 7.50
N ILE A 61 14.01 -10.64 6.61
CA ILE A 61 14.07 -10.87 5.16
C ILE A 61 15.50 -10.62 4.69
N ILE A 62 16.05 -11.56 3.95
CA ILE A 62 17.36 -11.39 3.29
C ILE A 62 17.11 -11.11 1.80
N HIS A 63 17.56 -9.96 1.34
CA HIS A 63 17.51 -9.58 -0.06
C HIS A 63 18.91 -9.14 -0.51
N GLU A 64 19.48 -9.84 -1.50
CA GLU A 64 20.84 -9.60 -2.00
C GLU A 64 21.90 -9.60 -0.87
N GLY A 65 21.75 -10.50 0.11
CA GLY A 65 22.64 -10.60 1.27
C GLY A 65 22.40 -9.52 2.36
N ILE A 66 21.46 -8.61 2.19
CA ILE A 66 21.19 -7.53 3.13
C ILE A 66 19.97 -7.90 4.00
N PRO A 67 20.12 -7.91 5.34
CA PRO A 67 18.99 -8.15 6.24
C PRO A 67 18.04 -6.94 6.29
N SER A 68 16.76 -7.24 6.41
CA SER A 68 15.69 -6.24 6.43
C SER A 68 14.55 -6.66 7.33
N PRO A 69 13.90 -5.72 8.04
CA PRO A 69 12.69 -6.00 8.81
C PRO A 69 11.53 -6.45 7.90
N PRO A 70 10.51 -7.13 8.46
CA PRO A 70 9.39 -7.66 7.67
C PRO A 70 8.46 -6.58 7.08
N VAL A 71 8.41 -5.38 7.68
CA VAL A 71 7.64 -4.25 7.13
C VAL A 71 8.60 -3.13 6.75
N ARG A 72 8.61 -2.79 5.47
CA ARG A 72 9.59 -1.86 4.88
C ARG A 72 8.89 -0.76 4.11
N ILE A 73 9.49 0.43 4.13
CA ILE A 73 9.07 1.57 3.33
C ILE A 73 10.18 1.88 2.33
N TYR A 74 9.85 1.76 1.07
CA TYR A 74 10.69 2.16 -0.04
C TYR A 74 10.20 3.50 -0.57
N ALA A 75 11.12 4.37 -0.98
CA ALA A 75 10.71 5.64 -1.57
C ALA A 75 11.73 6.11 -2.62
N GLY A 76 11.24 6.89 -3.56
CA GLY A 76 12.00 7.51 -4.62
C GLY A 76 11.14 8.46 -5.45
N GLN A 77 11.77 9.05 -6.44
CA GLN A 77 11.10 9.89 -7.43
C GLN A 77 11.16 9.18 -8.77
N ARG A 78 10.11 9.28 -9.56
CA ARG A 78 10.15 8.88 -10.95
C ARG A 78 11.07 9.84 -11.69
N ASP A 79 12.00 9.32 -12.50
CA ASP A 79 12.82 10.15 -13.36
C ASP A 79 11.91 11.01 -14.24
N CYS A 80 12.05 12.31 -14.08
CA CYS A 80 11.32 13.26 -14.90
C CYS A 80 12.04 13.36 -16.24
N ASP A 81 11.43 12.87 -17.31
CA ASP A 81 11.88 13.19 -18.65
C ASP A 81 11.92 14.71 -18.79
N ASN A 82 12.94 15.24 -19.48
CA ASN A 82 13.30 16.65 -19.64
C ASN A 82 12.19 17.64 -20.10
N LYS A 83 10.91 17.32 -19.91
CA LYS A 83 9.75 18.11 -20.37
C LYS A 83 9.05 18.90 -19.27
N GLY A 84 9.61 19.03 -18.07
CA GLY A 84 9.05 19.86 -17.01
C GLY A 84 7.78 19.31 -16.34
N GLU A 85 7.46 18.05 -16.55
CA GLU A 85 6.38 17.37 -15.82
C GLU A 85 6.79 17.14 -14.37
N ARG A 86 5.86 17.30 -13.44
CA ARG A 86 6.11 17.11 -12.01
C ARG A 86 6.60 15.69 -11.75
N CYS A 87 7.79 15.59 -11.14
CA CYS A 87 8.30 14.31 -10.67
C CYS A 87 7.32 13.71 -9.66
N GLU A 88 6.75 12.56 -9.96
CA GLU A 88 5.88 11.87 -9.04
C GLU A 88 6.72 11.27 -7.91
N LYS A 89 6.48 11.75 -6.70
CA LYS A 89 7.09 11.21 -5.49
C LYS A 89 6.29 9.99 -5.05
N LEU A 90 6.96 8.88 -4.91
CA LEU A 90 6.32 7.60 -4.59
C LEU A 90 6.98 6.96 -3.38
N ALA A 91 6.15 6.50 -2.46
CA ALA A 91 6.54 5.55 -1.44
C ALA A 91 5.77 4.23 -1.62
N VAL A 92 6.37 3.11 -1.22
CA VAL A 92 5.73 1.80 -1.22
C VAL A 92 6.00 1.14 0.14
N ILE A 93 4.94 0.79 0.85
CA ILE A 93 5.00 0.00 2.09
C ILE A 93 4.78 -1.45 1.72
N THR A 94 5.75 -2.31 2.02
CA THR A 94 5.65 -3.76 1.80
C THR A 94 5.66 -4.50 3.14
N CYS A 95 4.86 -5.56 3.25
CA CYS A 95 4.80 -6.43 4.40
C CYS A 95 4.87 -7.89 3.97
N GLU A 96 5.60 -8.73 4.73
CA GLU A 96 5.80 -10.15 4.41
C GLU A 96 4.98 -11.09 5.31
N PHE A 97 4.07 -10.56 6.12
CA PHE A 97 3.18 -11.35 6.98
C PHE A 97 1.80 -10.70 7.07
N MET A 98 0.81 -11.49 7.42
CA MET A 98 -0.53 -10.97 7.73
C MET A 98 -0.53 -10.46 9.18
N PRO A 99 -0.74 -9.15 9.41
CA PRO A 99 -0.85 -8.62 10.77
C PRO A 99 -2.02 -9.26 11.53
N GLN A 100 -1.83 -9.45 12.83
CA GLN A 100 -2.91 -9.94 13.68
C GLN A 100 -4.02 -8.89 13.81
N PRO A 101 -5.28 -9.28 13.97
CA PRO A 101 -6.43 -8.36 13.99
C PRO A 101 -6.33 -7.23 15.01
N ASP A 102 -5.74 -7.48 16.18
CA ASP A 102 -5.52 -6.50 17.24
C ASP A 102 -4.51 -5.40 16.86
N LEU A 103 -3.56 -5.71 15.98
CA LEU A 103 -2.56 -4.75 15.51
C LEU A 103 -3.01 -3.91 14.30
N ILE A 104 -4.04 -4.36 13.57
CA ILE A 104 -4.43 -3.74 12.30
C ILE A 104 -4.84 -2.28 12.51
N LYS A 105 -5.59 -1.99 13.58
CA LYS A 105 -6.06 -0.62 13.85
C LYS A 105 -4.92 0.33 14.19
N GLU A 106 -4.02 -0.07 15.08
CA GLU A 106 -2.86 0.74 15.46
C GLU A 106 -1.95 0.97 14.26
N LEU A 107 -1.60 -0.09 13.54
CA LEU A 107 -0.76 -0.02 12.35
C LEU A 107 -1.35 0.89 11.26
N SER A 108 -2.66 0.83 11.04
CA SER A 108 -3.34 1.71 10.07
C SER A 108 -3.28 3.18 10.51
N ASN A 109 -3.47 3.46 11.79
CA ASN A 109 -3.38 4.81 12.34
C ASN A 109 -1.95 5.37 12.23
N ASP A 110 -0.93 4.55 12.49
CA ASP A 110 0.46 4.97 12.37
C ASP A 110 0.85 5.24 10.90
N ILE A 111 0.38 4.41 9.97
CA ILE A 111 0.54 4.66 8.53
C ILE A 111 -0.12 5.98 8.14
N LEU A 112 -1.37 6.22 8.53
CA LEU A 112 -2.08 7.48 8.24
C LEU A 112 -1.38 8.68 8.86
N GLY A 113 -0.95 8.58 10.11
CA GLY A 113 -0.21 9.62 10.82
C GLY A 113 1.12 9.97 10.12
N TRP A 114 1.85 8.94 9.67
CA TRP A 114 3.07 9.12 8.91
C TRP A 114 2.81 9.77 7.55
N CYS A 115 1.79 9.31 6.81
CA CYS A 115 1.40 9.91 5.54
C CYS A 115 1.07 11.39 5.69
N LYS A 116 0.29 11.74 6.73
CA LYS A 116 -0.04 13.13 7.04
C LYS A 116 1.20 13.95 7.39
N LYS A 117 2.10 13.42 8.23
CA LYS A 117 3.36 14.10 8.59
C LYS A 117 4.26 14.36 7.39
N LYS A 118 4.27 13.44 6.40
CA LYS A 118 5.06 13.56 5.16
C LYS A 118 4.37 14.37 4.07
N GLY A 119 3.15 14.88 4.29
CA GLY A 119 2.40 15.64 3.30
C GLY A 119 1.98 14.81 2.08
N ILE A 120 1.80 13.49 2.25
CA ILE A 120 1.36 12.59 1.18
C ILE A 120 -0.06 12.94 0.76
N ALA A 121 -0.27 13.16 -0.54
CA ALA A 121 -1.55 13.57 -1.08
C ALA A 121 -2.52 12.40 -1.29
N THR A 122 -2.02 11.21 -1.64
CA THR A 122 -2.87 10.07 -1.97
C THR A 122 -2.29 8.77 -1.41
N ILE A 123 -3.15 7.96 -0.80
CA ILE A 123 -2.84 6.61 -0.35
C ILE A 123 -3.51 5.62 -1.30
N LEU A 124 -2.74 4.71 -1.88
CA LEU A 124 -3.24 3.64 -2.72
C LEU A 124 -3.04 2.31 -2.01
N THR A 125 -4.11 1.58 -1.73
CA THR A 125 -4.03 0.22 -1.20
C THR A 125 -4.32 -0.79 -2.29
N LEU A 126 -3.67 -1.93 -2.22
CA LEU A 126 -3.83 -3.01 -3.17
C LEU A 126 -4.41 -4.24 -2.48
N GLU A 127 -5.41 -4.87 -3.10
CA GLU A 127 -6.06 -6.07 -2.57
C GLU A 127 -6.32 -7.11 -3.67
N GLY A 128 -6.40 -8.36 -3.25
CA GLY A 128 -6.95 -9.42 -4.09
C GLY A 128 -8.42 -9.67 -3.73
N ILE A 129 -9.26 -9.90 -4.72
CA ILE A 129 -10.66 -10.27 -4.52
C ILE A 129 -11.02 -11.51 -5.34
N ASN A 130 -11.69 -12.48 -4.72
CA ASN A 130 -12.24 -13.62 -5.44
C ASN A 130 -13.64 -13.26 -5.97
N ILE A 131 -13.77 -13.19 -7.28
CA ILE A 131 -15.06 -12.91 -7.97
C ILE A 131 -15.75 -14.18 -8.50
N GLY A 132 -15.22 -15.37 -8.19
CA GLY A 132 -15.78 -16.65 -8.64
C GLY A 132 -15.58 -16.97 -10.13
N ASN A 133 -15.01 -16.09 -10.92
CA ASN A 133 -14.67 -16.29 -12.32
C ASN A 133 -13.17 -16.18 -12.56
N GLU A 134 -12.49 -17.30 -12.65
CA GLU A 134 -11.02 -17.36 -12.81
C GLU A 134 -10.52 -16.96 -14.21
N SER A 135 -11.41 -16.85 -15.19
CA SER A 135 -11.03 -16.53 -16.57
C SER A 135 -10.90 -15.04 -16.86
N GLU A 136 -11.47 -14.18 -16.04
CA GLU A 136 -11.45 -12.74 -16.21
C GLU A 136 -10.52 -12.05 -15.23
N THR A 137 -9.60 -11.25 -15.71
CA THR A 137 -8.84 -10.30 -14.91
C THR A 137 -9.60 -8.98 -14.87
N THR A 138 -10.19 -8.68 -13.73
CA THR A 138 -10.93 -7.43 -13.52
C THR A 138 -10.36 -6.70 -12.31
N VAL A 139 -10.20 -5.39 -12.45
CA VAL A 139 -9.81 -4.52 -11.33
C VAL A 139 -11.01 -3.67 -10.94
N PHE A 140 -11.35 -3.72 -9.66
CA PHE A 140 -12.34 -2.86 -9.04
C PHE A 140 -11.65 -1.77 -8.22
N GLY A 141 -12.34 -0.66 -8.00
CA GLY A 141 -11.83 0.45 -7.20
C GLY A 141 -12.84 0.99 -6.22
N VAL A 142 -12.33 1.46 -5.09
CA VAL A 142 -13.08 2.22 -4.07
C VAL A 142 -12.26 3.46 -3.73
N GLY A 143 -12.92 4.62 -3.66
CA GLY A 143 -12.28 5.89 -3.30
C GLY A 143 -13.02 6.61 -2.18
N THR A 144 -12.30 7.17 -1.21
CA THR A 144 -12.86 7.83 -0.02
C THR A 144 -13.48 9.18 -0.34
N THR A 145 -12.89 9.94 -1.24
CA THR A 145 -13.31 11.29 -1.60
C THR A 145 -13.94 11.35 -2.99
N GLU A 146 -14.63 12.44 -3.32
CA GLU A 146 -15.13 12.67 -4.67
C GLU A 146 -13.99 12.68 -5.70
N ARG A 147 -12.87 13.33 -5.35
CA ARG A 147 -11.66 13.37 -6.17
C ARG A 147 -11.15 11.98 -6.51
N THR A 148 -11.03 11.08 -5.52
CA THR A 148 -10.54 9.72 -5.74
C THR A 148 -11.50 8.88 -6.58
N ARG A 149 -12.82 9.08 -6.41
CA ARG A 149 -13.84 8.43 -7.25
C ARG A 149 -13.80 8.91 -8.71
N GLU A 150 -13.56 10.21 -8.92
CA GLU A 150 -13.36 10.75 -10.28
C GLU A 150 -12.07 10.24 -10.92
N MET A 151 -10.98 10.12 -10.16
CA MET A 151 -9.73 9.50 -10.64
C MET A 151 -10.00 8.07 -11.13
N LEU A 152 -10.69 7.24 -10.33
CA LEU A 152 -11.04 5.88 -10.72
C LEU A 152 -11.83 5.83 -12.03
N LYS A 153 -12.80 6.71 -12.20
CA LYS A 153 -13.58 6.82 -13.46
C LYS A 153 -12.71 7.23 -14.64
N THR A 154 -11.82 8.21 -14.44
CA THR A 154 -10.90 8.70 -15.49
C THR A 154 -9.98 7.59 -16.00
N TYR A 155 -9.51 6.72 -15.10
CA TYR A 155 -8.69 5.57 -15.47
C TYR A 155 -9.49 4.33 -15.89
N GLY A 156 -10.81 4.42 -15.98
CA GLY A 156 -11.67 3.32 -16.42
C GLY A 156 -11.76 2.15 -15.44
N VAL A 157 -11.44 2.39 -14.15
CA VAL A 157 -11.53 1.35 -13.11
C VAL A 157 -13.00 1.13 -12.76
N LYS A 158 -13.42 -0.13 -12.67
CA LYS A 158 -14.81 -0.49 -12.31
C LYS A 158 -15.09 -0.17 -10.84
N ASP A 159 -16.21 0.49 -10.54
CA ASP A 159 -16.62 0.74 -9.15
C ASP A 159 -17.00 -0.57 -8.45
N LEU A 160 -16.46 -0.80 -7.25
CA LEU A 160 -17.00 -1.80 -6.32
C LEU A 160 -18.17 -1.14 -5.56
N ARG A 161 -19.42 -1.41 -6.02
CA ARG A 161 -20.61 -0.75 -5.45
C ARG A 161 -21.04 -1.31 -4.12
N GLU A 162 -20.86 -2.60 -3.91
CA GLU A 162 -21.20 -3.32 -2.70
C GLU A 162 -20.13 -4.36 -2.39
N GLY A 163 -19.78 -4.49 -1.13
CA GLY A 163 -18.77 -5.44 -0.70
C GLY A 163 -18.17 -5.10 0.65
N MET A 164 -17.18 -5.88 1.04
CA MET A 164 -16.43 -5.67 2.28
C MET A 164 -14.94 -5.71 1.94
N VAL A 165 -14.22 -4.66 2.34
CA VAL A 165 -12.75 -4.62 2.33
C VAL A 165 -12.29 -4.77 3.77
N THR A 166 -11.42 -5.74 4.03
CA THR A 166 -10.96 -6.09 5.37
C THR A 166 -9.49 -5.71 5.58
N GLY A 167 -8.97 -5.93 6.78
CA GLY A 167 -7.55 -5.71 7.09
C GLY A 167 -7.13 -4.24 7.04
N ILE A 168 -5.87 -4.03 6.71
CA ILE A 168 -5.25 -2.70 6.63
C ILE A 168 -5.98 -1.81 5.62
N SER A 169 -6.27 -2.33 4.43
CA SER A 169 -6.94 -1.57 3.37
C SER A 169 -8.33 -1.11 3.79
N GLY A 170 -9.11 -1.98 4.45
CA GLY A 170 -10.43 -1.62 4.98
C GLY A 170 -10.38 -0.49 6.01
N LEU A 171 -9.41 -0.53 6.92
CA LEU A 171 -9.22 0.53 7.91
C LEU A 171 -8.67 1.82 7.29
N LEU A 172 -7.74 1.73 6.34
CA LEU A 172 -7.25 2.91 5.64
C LEU A 172 -8.38 3.61 4.87
N LEU A 173 -9.31 2.86 4.26
CA LEU A 173 -10.51 3.44 3.63
C LEU A 173 -11.41 4.13 4.65
N SER A 174 -11.81 3.44 5.73
CA SER A 174 -12.76 3.99 6.70
C SER A 174 -12.20 5.18 7.48
N GLU A 175 -10.94 5.11 7.93
CA GLU A 175 -10.28 6.21 8.61
C GLU A 175 -9.90 7.33 7.63
N GLY A 176 -9.54 7.00 6.39
CA GLY A 176 -9.27 7.97 5.33
C GLY A 176 -10.48 8.83 5.02
N GLU A 177 -11.66 8.24 4.90
CA GLU A 177 -12.93 8.97 4.76
C GLU A 177 -13.17 9.89 5.96
N ARG A 178 -13.01 9.36 7.18
CA ARG A 178 -13.18 10.12 8.42
C ARG A 178 -12.25 11.33 8.53
N TYR A 179 -11.00 11.22 8.06
CA TYR A 179 -10.02 12.30 8.09
C TYR A 179 -9.95 13.11 6.78
N GLN A 180 -10.85 12.84 5.83
CA GLN A 180 -10.90 13.47 4.50
C GLN A 180 -9.57 13.34 3.74
N MET A 181 -8.89 12.20 3.88
CA MET A 181 -7.69 11.85 3.13
C MET A 181 -8.08 11.11 1.86
N ASP A 182 -7.37 11.37 0.79
CA ASP A 182 -7.52 10.67 -0.49
C ASP A 182 -6.96 9.24 -0.37
N VAL A 183 -7.83 8.27 -0.14
CA VAL A 183 -7.48 6.85 -0.14
C VAL A 183 -8.21 6.15 -1.28
N ILE A 184 -7.45 5.38 -2.05
CA ILE A 184 -7.96 4.51 -3.12
C ILE A 184 -7.60 3.07 -2.77
N CYS A 185 -8.54 2.16 -2.90
CA CYS A 185 -8.28 0.73 -2.88
C CYS A 185 -8.53 0.15 -4.27
N LEU A 186 -7.52 -0.51 -4.85
CA LEU A 186 -7.66 -1.31 -6.04
C LEU A 186 -7.74 -2.79 -5.66
N LEU A 187 -8.75 -3.47 -6.19
CA LEU A 187 -9.01 -4.89 -5.92
C LEU A 187 -8.89 -5.67 -7.22
N GLY A 188 -7.77 -6.37 -7.40
CA GLY A 188 -7.55 -7.27 -8.53
C GLY A 188 -8.23 -8.62 -8.33
N SER A 189 -8.94 -9.11 -9.36
CA SER A 189 -9.48 -10.47 -9.30
C SER A 189 -8.36 -11.50 -9.14
N ALA A 190 -8.51 -12.40 -8.17
CA ALA A 190 -7.48 -13.36 -7.82
C ALA A 190 -8.03 -14.70 -7.37
N ARG A 191 -7.24 -15.74 -7.57
CA ARG A 191 -7.50 -17.06 -6.99
C ARG A 191 -7.11 -17.06 -5.52
N THR A 192 -7.83 -17.85 -4.73
CA THR A 192 -7.64 -17.91 -3.28
C THR A 192 -6.56 -18.91 -2.86
N ASP A 193 -6.31 -19.92 -3.68
CA ASP A 193 -5.53 -21.11 -3.36
C ASP A 193 -4.04 -21.01 -3.75
N VAL A 194 -3.69 -20.06 -4.60
CA VAL A 194 -2.30 -19.88 -5.10
C VAL A 194 -1.96 -18.41 -5.28
N PRO A 195 -0.66 -18.07 -5.28
CA PRO A 195 -0.23 -16.73 -5.71
C PRO A 195 -0.70 -16.43 -7.14
N ASP A 196 -1.38 -15.30 -7.34
CA ASP A 196 -1.93 -14.93 -8.65
C ASP A 196 -1.28 -13.65 -9.21
N ALA A 197 -0.24 -13.84 -10.02
CA ALA A 197 0.46 -12.74 -10.66
C ALA A 197 -0.39 -11.99 -11.70
N ARG A 198 -1.46 -12.60 -12.24
CA ARG A 198 -2.35 -11.95 -13.20
C ARG A 198 -3.19 -10.86 -12.54
N GLY A 199 -3.69 -11.14 -11.32
CA GLY A 199 -4.42 -10.14 -10.55
C GLY A 199 -3.54 -9.00 -10.04
N ALA A 200 -2.21 -9.21 -10.04
CA ALA A 200 -1.22 -8.21 -9.60
C ALA A 200 -0.64 -7.36 -10.73
N ALA A 201 -0.87 -7.73 -11.99
CA ALA A 201 -0.39 -7.04 -13.19
C ALA A 201 -1.35 -5.95 -13.65
#